data_da644bdec39de2fba6ab013e249c11eb
#
_entry.id   da644bdec39de2fba6ab013e249c11eb
#
_cell.length_a   1.000
_cell.length_b   1.000
_cell.length_c   1.000
_cell.angle_alpha   90.00
_cell.angle_beta   90.00
_cell.angle_gamma   90.00
#
_symmetry.space_group_name_H-M   'P 1'
#
loop_
_entity.id
_entity.type
_entity.pdbx_description
1 polymer ?
#
loop_
_entity_poly.entity_id
_entity_poly.type
_entity_poly.pdbx_seq_one_letter_code
_entity_poly.pdbx_strand_id
1 'polypeptide(L)'
;NGACGYLPERLFEKLGCEVETMFGDFDGTFPNHMPDPYVTANRAALEARVKETGADMGFIYDTDGDRVGIIDNRGRAANGDDTLLVLARQALAQKTGAVVHCMRASKAFIDDVRARGGQPMFSVSHHNAIRENVKKHNAVFGGEITFHYAFPLDYYLVDDAVFASAKLAQAASEQNDFAAYIDSLPRYFASPELNVDCADDVKFGVIEKLQKYLRDNKYDFIDVDGARINFADGWALARASNTAPVIKCKFEGVTPEALKEIKQKSLKIFSDCGLPITNEHYKFLDLK
;
A
#
# COMPACT_ATOMS: atom_id res chain seq x y z
N ASN A 1 -13.14 13.64 -11.94
CA ASN A 1 -14.45 14.25 -11.61
C ASN A 1 -14.71 14.31 -10.09
N GLY A 2 -13.73 13.95 -9.24
CA GLY A 2 -13.84 14.02 -7.78
C GLY A 2 -13.51 15.39 -7.18
N ALA A 3 -13.37 15.43 -5.82
CA ALA A 3 -13.16 16.67 -5.06
C ALA A 3 -11.86 17.42 -5.40
N CYS A 4 -10.86 16.75 -5.96
CA CYS A 4 -9.57 17.32 -6.34
C CYS A 4 -9.56 17.99 -7.72
N GLY A 5 -10.70 18.22 -8.39
CA GLY A 5 -10.77 18.65 -9.78
C GLY A 5 -9.94 19.88 -10.17
N TYR A 6 -9.78 20.87 -9.30
CA TYR A 6 -9.06 22.13 -9.63
C TYR A 6 -7.93 22.48 -8.64
N LEU A 7 -7.94 21.94 -7.45
CA LEU A 7 -7.00 22.35 -6.40
C LEU A 7 -5.55 21.95 -6.71
N PRO A 8 -5.26 20.72 -7.19
CA PRO A 8 -3.91 20.33 -7.59
C PRO A 8 -3.32 21.22 -8.68
N GLU A 9 -4.09 21.55 -9.73
CA GLU A 9 -3.67 22.44 -10.81
C GLU A 9 -3.15 23.77 -10.25
N ARG A 10 -3.97 24.46 -9.45
CA ARG A 10 -3.60 25.74 -8.84
C ARG A 10 -2.39 25.65 -7.91
N LEU A 11 -2.23 24.53 -7.19
CA LEU A 11 -1.06 24.31 -6.34
C LEU A 11 0.20 24.15 -7.18
N PHE A 12 0.18 23.26 -8.17
CA PHE A 12 1.35 22.97 -8.99
C PHE A 12 1.77 24.13 -9.88
N GLU A 13 0.82 24.91 -10.44
CA GLU A 13 1.13 26.15 -11.13
C GLU A 13 1.87 27.16 -10.23
N LYS A 14 1.43 27.31 -8.98
CA LYS A 14 2.13 28.17 -8.00
C LYS A 14 3.51 27.65 -7.60
N LEU A 15 3.75 26.35 -7.72
CA LEU A 15 5.07 25.74 -7.53
C LEU A 15 5.95 25.86 -8.78
N GLY A 16 5.45 26.46 -9.87
CA GLY A 16 6.18 26.68 -11.12
C GLY A 16 6.14 25.51 -12.09
N CYS A 17 5.21 24.57 -11.92
CA CYS A 17 5.01 23.44 -12.82
C CYS A 17 4.10 23.86 -13.99
N GLU A 18 4.32 23.26 -15.18
CA GLU A 18 3.35 23.22 -16.26
C GLU A 18 2.36 22.08 -15.97
N VAL A 19 1.06 22.37 -15.96
CA VAL A 19 0.02 21.44 -15.51
C VAL A 19 -1.00 21.20 -16.62
N GLU A 20 -1.32 19.94 -16.85
CA GLU A 20 -2.46 19.52 -17.63
C GLU A 20 -3.45 18.77 -16.75
N THR A 21 -4.70 19.21 -16.69
CA THR A 21 -5.76 18.57 -15.89
C THR A 21 -6.66 17.71 -16.78
N MET A 22 -6.82 16.45 -16.39
CA MET A 22 -7.75 15.50 -17.00
C MET A 22 -8.97 15.33 -16.10
N PHE A 23 -10.18 15.36 -16.68
CA PHE A 23 -11.45 15.11 -15.96
C PHE A 23 -11.66 15.99 -14.73
N GLY A 24 -11.25 17.27 -14.81
CA GLY A 24 -11.25 18.22 -13.70
C GLY A 24 -12.64 18.71 -13.28
N ASP A 25 -13.66 18.54 -14.11
CA ASP A 25 -15.04 18.95 -13.78
C ASP A 25 -15.62 18.12 -12.64
N PHE A 26 -16.29 18.78 -11.69
CA PHE A 26 -17.01 18.08 -10.62
C PHE A 26 -18.26 17.39 -11.16
N ASP A 27 -18.26 16.08 -11.15
CA ASP A 27 -19.42 15.28 -11.56
C ASP A 27 -19.52 13.99 -10.73
N GLY A 28 -20.45 13.97 -9.79
CA GLY A 28 -20.68 12.84 -8.89
C GLY A 28 -21.22 11.57 -9.59
N THR A 29 -21.46 11.62 -10.91
CA THR A 29 -21.77 10.40 -11.70
C THR A 29 -20.51 9.69 -12.21
N PHE A 30 -19.34 10.36 -12.11
CA PHE A 30 -18.03 9.84 -12.53
C PHE A 30 -18.03 9.28 -13.96
N PRO A 31 -18.39 10.08 -15.00
CA PRO A 31 -18.65 9.58 -16.34
C PRO A 31 -17.44 8.97 -17.05
N ASN A 32 -16.22 9.28 -16.60
CA ASN A 32 -14.99 8.79 -17.24
C ASN A 32 -14.52 7.46 -16.62
N HIS A 33 -14.45 7.38 -15.31
CA HIS A 33 -14.15 6.16 -14.53
C HIS A 33 -14.43 6.40 -13.03
N MET A 34 -14.63 5.35 -12.27
CA MET A 34 -14.68 5.47 -10.81
C MET A 34 -13.34 5.97 -10.28
N PRO A 35 -13.32 7.03 -9.44
CA PRO A 35 -12.07 7.64 -8.96
C PRO A 35 -11.47 6.81 -7.81
N ASP A 36 -10.81 5.72 -8.16
CA ASP A 36 -10.03 4.87 -7.26
C ASP A 36 -8.64 4.61 -7.87
N PRO A 37 -7.58 5.24 -7.33
CA PRO A 37 -6.22 5.11 -7.84
C PRO A 37 -5.62 3.71 -7.67
N TYR A 38 -6.20 2.87 -6.82
CA TYR A 38 -5.74 1.49 -6.61
C TYR A 38 -6.15 0.55 -7.76
N VAL A 39 -7.22 0.88 -8.47
CA VAL A 39 -7.74 0.08 -9.59
C VAL A 39 -6.95 0.37 -10.87
N THR A 40 -6.29 -0.65 -11.43
CA THR A 40 -5.42 -0.50 -12.62
C THR A 40 -6.13 0.12 -13.82
N ALA A 41 -7.37 -0.30 -14.11
CA ALA A 41 -8.14 0.22 -15.24
C ALA A 41 -8.37 1.74 -15.17
N ASN A 42 -8.50 2.30 -13.98
CA ASN A 42 -8.75 3.73 -13.77
C ASN A 42 -7.53 4.61 -14.11
N ARG A 43 -6.33 4.02 -14.12
CA ARG A 43 -5.06 4.73 -14.40
C ARG A 43 -4.70 4.77 -15.88
N ALA A 44 -5.32 3.92 -16.70
CA ALA A 44 -4.93 3.69 -18.10
C ALA A 44 -4.90 4.98 -18.95
N ALA A 45 -5.89 5.87 -18.80
CA ALA A 45 -5.95 7.13 -19.53
C ALA A 45 -4.79 8.06 -19.14
N LEU A 46 -4.47 8.17 -17.85
CA LEU A 46 -3.36 8.98 -17.34
C LEU A 46 -2.00 8.39 -17.76
N GLU A 47 -1.83 7.07 -17.70
CA GLU A 47 -0.61 6.38 -18.16
C GLU A 47 -0.33 6.65 -19.65
N ALA A 48 -1.39 6.62 -20.49
CA ALA A 48 -1.29 6.95 -21.89
C ALA A 48 -0.92 8.43 -22.10
N ARG A 49 -1.55 9.33 -21.35
CA ARG A 49 -1.33 10.78 -21.50
C ARG A 49 0.07 11.19 -21.08
N VAL A 50 0.61 10.65 -19.97
CA VAL A 50 2.02 10.90 -19.57
C VAL A 50 2.99 10.47 -20.66
N LYS A 51 2.77 9.30 -21.29
CA LYS A 51 3.60 8.83 -22.42
C LYS A 51 3.51 9.73 -23.64
N GLU A 52 2.31 10.20 -23.97
CA GLU A 52 2.06 11.04 -25.14
C GLU A 52 2.71 12.42 -25.00
N THR A 53 2.58 13.05 -23.84
CA THR A 53 3.07 14.41 -23.57
C THR A 53 4.53 14.45 -23.14
N GLY A 54 5.07 13.33 -22.64
CA GLY A 54 6.40 13.30 -22.02
C GLY A 54 6.44 14.04 -20.68
N ALA A 55 5.30 14.14 -19.99
CA ALA A 55 5.23 14.75 -18.67
C ALA A 55 6.14 14.03 -17.66
N ASP A 56 6.75 14.79 -16.75
CA ASP A 56 7.64 14.24 -15.72
C ASP A 56 6.90 13.32 -14.75
N MET A 57 5.58 13.53 -14.57
CA MET A 57 4.78 12.79 -13.59
C MET A 57 3.28 12.95 -13.86
N GLY A 58 2.48 11.94 -13.48
CA GLY A 58 1.03 12.02 -13.45
C GLY A 58 0.50 11.71 -12.06
N PHE A 59 -0.57 12.40 -11.65
CA PHE A 59 -1.28 12.15 -10.38
C PHE A 59 -2.72 11.75 -10.63
N ILE A 60 -3.19 10.73 -9.94
CA ILE A 60 -4.60 10.32 -9.94
C ILE A 60 -5.12 10.32 -8.51
N TYR A 61 -6.23 11.00 -8.30
CA TYR A 61 -6.88 11.18 -7.00
C TYR A 61 -8.15 10.35 -6.90
N ASP A 62 -8.55 10.04 -5.68
CA ASP A 62 -9.83 9.40 -5.45
C ASP A 62 -10.99 10.40 -5.31
N THR A 63 -12.15 9.90 -4.88
CA THR A 63 -13.42 10.65 -4.87
C THR A 63 -13.36 11.91 -4.00
N ASP A 64 -12.85 11.81 -2.79
CA ASP A 64 -12.84 12.85 -1.75
C ASP A 64 -11.45 13.47 -1.52
N GLY A 65 -10.43 12.94 -2.21
CA GLY A 65 -9.08 13.53 -2.22
C GLY A 65 -8.23 13.17 -1.02
N ASP A 66 -8.45 12.01 -0.42
CA ASP A 66 -7.63 11.48 0.65
C ASP A 66 -6.58 10.45 0.17
N ARG A 67 -6.64 10.02 -1.11
CA ARG A 67 -5.71 9.11 -1.76
C ARG A 67 -5.14 9.65 -3.05
N VAL A 68 -3.82 9.43 -3.28
CA VAL A 68 -3.15 9.76 -4.53
C VAL A 68 -2.26 8.64 -5.03
N GLY A 69 -2.53 8.16 -6.25
CA GLY A 69 -1.62 7.30 -7.01
C GLY A 69 -0.76 8.13 -7.96
N ILE A 70 0.39 7.60 -8.37
CA ILE A 70 1.31 8.29 -9.27
C ILE A 70 1.65 7.45 -10.50
N ILE A 71 1.90 8.15 -11.59
CA ILE A 71 2.47 7.64 -12.82
C ILE A 71 3.85 8.27 -13.00
N ASP A 72 4.87 7.47 -13.26
CA ASP A 72 6.24 7.94 -13.48
C ASP A 72 6.44 8.56 -14.89
N ASN A 73 7.60 9.17 -15.12
CA ASN A 73 7.96 9.81 -16.40
C ASN A 73 8.08 8.84 -17.59
N ARG A 74 7.91 7.53 -17.38
CA ARG A 74 7.77 6.52 -18.44
C ARG A 74 6.33 6.06 -18.63
N GLY A 75 5.37 6.72 -17.96
CA GLY A 75 3.95 6.40 -18.02
C GLY A 75 3.62 5.06 -17.35
N ARG A 76 4.31 4.70 -16.27
CA ARG A 76 4.05 3.49 -15.49
C ARG A 76 3.54 3.87 -14.10
N ALA A 77 2.50 3.19 -13.65
CA ALA A 77 2.02 3.40 -12.29
C ALA A 77 3.01 2.84 -11.25
N ALA A 78 3.38 3.65 -10.28
CA ALA A 78 4.05 3.16 -9.09
C ALA A 78 3.04 2.44 -8.19
N ASN A 79 3.45 1.35 -7.56
CA ASN A 79 2.60 0.63 -6.62
C ASN A 79 2.59 1.30 -5.23
N GLY A 80 1.70 0.86 -4.34
CA GLY A 80 1.56 1.47 -3.03
C GLY A 80 2.78 1.28 -2.12
N ASP A 81 3.54 0.21 -2.26
CA ASP A 81 4.78 0.02 -1.51
C ASP A 81 5.88 0.97 -1.98
N ASP A 82 5.96 1.25 -3.31
CA ASP A 82 6.92 2.20 -3.87
C ASP A 82 6.68 3.62 -3.33
N THR A 83 5.44 4.11 -3.43
CA THR A 83 5.09 5.46 -2.97
C THR A 83 5.22 5.61 -1.46
N LEU A 84 4.81 4.58 -0.71
CA LEU A 84 4.97 4.53 0.74
C LEU A 84 6.45 4.65 1.13
N LEU A 85 7.34 3.94 0.39
CA LEU A 85 8.77 3.95 0.64
C LEU A 85 9.43 5.29 0.28
N VAL A 86 9.05 5.90 -0.84
CA VAL A 86 9.53 7.23 -1.24
C VAL A 86 9.24 8.26 -0.15
N LEU A 87 7.98 8.31 0.33
CA LEU A 87 7.55 9.27 1.35
C LEU A 87 8.17 8.99 2.73
N ALA A 88 8.29 7.72 3.13
CA ALA A 88 8.96 7.35 4.37
C ALA A 88 10.45 7.74 4.36
N ARG A 89 11.14 7.59 3.22
CA ARG A 89 12.53 8.04 3.04
C ARG A 89 12.69 9.54 3.22
N GLN A 90 11.77 10.34 2.64
CA GLN A 90 11.77 11.80 2.84
C GLN A 90 11.60 12.18 4.31
N ALA A 91 10.63 11.56 5.00
CA ALA A 91 10.41 11.85 6.42
C ALA A 91 11.63 11.45 7.29
N LEU A 92 12.22 10.29 7.04
CA LEU A 92 13.40 9.80 7.76
C LEU A 92 14.67 10.62 7.46
N ALA A 93 14.77 11.24 6.28
CA ALA A 93 15.85 12.18 5.99
C ALA A 93 15.76 13.49 6.80
N GLN A 94 14.54 13.90 7.16
CA GLN A 94 14.33 15.07 8.03
C GLN A 94 14.57 14.71 9.51
N LYS A 95 14.03 13.56 9.96
CA LYS A 95 14.11 13.12 11.34
C LYS A 95 13.96 11.61 11.45
N THR A 96 14.90 10.96 12.15
CA THR A 96 14.74 9.54 12.49
C THR A 96 13.62 9.36 13.52
N GLY A 97 12.86 8.26 13.41
CA GLY A 97 11.76 7.99 14.34
C GLY A 97 10.89 6.81 13.93
N ALA A 98 9.75 6.68 14.58
CA ALA A 98 8.76 5.67 14.24
C ALA A 98 8.12 5.96 12.88
N VAL A 99 7.86 4.90 12.10
CA VAL A 99 7.16 4.93 10.83
C VAL A 99 6.00 3.93 10.91
N VAL A 100 4.77 4.44 10.92
CA VAL A 100 3.56 3.62 11.05
C VAL A 100 3.11 3.14 9.67
N HIS A 101 2.80 1.86 9.55
CA HIS A 101 2.38 1.27 8.27
C HIS A 101 1.33 0.17 8.44
N CYS A 102 0.58 -0.10 7.37
CA CYS A 102 -0.44 -1.16 7.37
C CYS A 102 0.18 -2.57 7.36
N MET A 103 -0.64 -3.56 7.76
CA MET A 103 -0.24 -4.98 7.81
C MET A 103 0.21 -5.56 6.46
N ARG A 104 -0.21 -4.96 5.35
CA ARG A 104 0.08 -5.44 3.98
C ARG A 104 1.36 -4.87 3.38
N ALA A 105 2.02 -3.94 4.06
CA ALA A 105 3.28 -3.36 3.58
C ALA A 105 4.36 -4.43 3.40
N SER A 106 5.16 -4.28 2.36
CA SER A 106 6.25 -5.21 2.01
C SER A 106 7.29 -5.30 3.13
N LYS A 107 7.92 -6.46 3.28
CA LYS A 107 9.12 -6.61 4.11
C LYS A 107 10.27 -5.74 3.59
N ALA A 108 10.33 -5.50 2.26
CA ALA A 108 11.32 -4.61 1.68
C ALA A 108 11.18 -3.17 2.22
N PHE A 109 9.94 -2.67 2.38
CA PHE A 109 9.67 -1.40 3.06
C PHE A 109 10.17 -1.40 4.52
N ILE A 110 9.84 -2.45 5.28
CA ILE A 110 10.24 -2.59 6.69
C ILE A 110 11.76 -2.59 6.84
N ASP A 111 12.44 -3.33 5.97
CA ASP A 111 13.91 -3.46 5.99
C ASP A 111 14.60 -2.13 5.61
N ASP A 112 14.09 -1.40 4.61
CA ASP A 112 14.62 -0.08 4.22
C ASP A 112 14.41 0.97 5.32
N VAL A 113 13.25 1.00 5.97
CA VAL A 113 12.99 1.87 7.12
C VAL A 113 13.99 1.61 8.24
N ARG A 114 14.27 0.34 8.57
CA ARG A 114 15.27 -0.03 9.58
C ARG A 114 16.68 0.36 9.18
N ALA A 115 17.05 0.12 7.93
CA ALA A 115 18.37 0.48 7.39
C ALA A 115 18.65 2.00 7.46
N ARG A 116 17.59 2.83 7.46
CA ARG A 116 17.66 4.29 7.61
C ARG A 116 17.51 4.77 9.06
N GLY A 117 17.58 3.87 10.03
CA GLY A 117 17.46 4.19 11.46
C GLY A 117 16.03 4.46 11.93
N GLY A 118 15.02 4.19 11.09
CA GLY A 118 13.62 4.29 11.46
C GLY A 118 13.14 3.05 12.24
N GLN A 119 12.00 3.20 12.92
CA GLN A 119 11.34 2.13 13.66
C GLN A 119 10.00 1.80 13.00
N PRO A 120 9.91 0.73 12.16
CA PRO A 120 8.65 0.35 11.52
C PRO A 120 7.65 -0.16 12.57
N MET A 121 6.42 0.34 12.51
CA MET A 121 5.34 0.01 13.44
C MET A 121 4.09 -0.40 12.68
N PHE A 122 3.60 -1.60 12.96
CA PHE A 122 2.36 -2.09 12.37
C PHE A 122 1.11 -1.42 12.95
N SER A 123 0.16 -1.16 12.08
CA SER A 123 -1.18 -0.68 12.43
C SER A 123 -2.26 -1.49 11.72
N VAL A 124 -3.47 -1.44 12.25
CA VAL A 124 -4.67 -1.86 11.52
C VAL A 124 -4.70 -1.15 10.16
N SER A 125 -5.09 -1.88 9.12
CA SER A 125 -5.21 -1.33 7.76
C SER A 125 -6.47 -0.45 7.65
N HIS A 126 -6.40 0.72 8.23
CA HIS A 126 -7.43 1.75 8.21
C HIS A 126 -6.79 3.11 8.50
N HIS A 127 -7.04 4.10 7.66
CA HIS A 127 -6.38 5.41 7.71
C HIS A 127 -6.50 6.09 9.09
N ASN A 128 -7.66 6.02 9.75
CA ASN A 128 -7.83 6.58 11.11
C ASN A 128 -6.89 5.89 12.11
N ALA A 129 -6.78 4.56 12.07
CA ALA A 129 -5.87 3.81 12.95
C ALA A 129 -4.41 4.16 12.69
N ILE A 130 -4.02 4.37 11.42
CA ILE A 130 -2.69 4.87 11.05
C ILE A 130 -2.44 6.22 11.74
N ARG A 131 -3.35 7.19 11.61
CA ARG A 131 -3.21 8.53 12.22
C ARG A 131 -3.16 8.48 13.74
N GLU A 132 -4.01 7.68 14.38
CA GLU A 132 -4.00 7.48 15.83
C GLU A 132 -2.66 6.91 16.31
N ASN A 133 -2.12 5.90 15.61
CA ASN A 133 -0.83 5.32 15.94
C ASN A 133 0.33 6.29 15.65
N VAL A 134 0.27 7.10 14.58
CA VAL A 134 1.23 8.18 14.33
C VAL A 134 1.27 9.15 15.51
N LYS A 135 0.12 9.59 15.99
CA LYS A 135 0.03 10.47 17.15
C LYS A 135 0.53 9.79 18.45
N LYS A 136 0.06 8.56 18.70
CA LYS A 136 0.40 7.79 19.90
C LYS A 136 1.89 7.54 20.04
N HIS A 137 2.57 7.24 18.95
CA HIS A 137 3.99 6.89 18.95
C HIS A 137 4.91 8.06 18.57
N ASN A 138 4.35 9.28 18.42
CA ASN A 138 5.08 10.45 17.94
C ASN A 138 5.91 10.12 16.68
N ALA A 139 5.27 9.38 15.75
CA ALA A 139 5.92 8.90 14.55
C ALA A 139 6.26 10.06 13.61
N VAL A 140 7.24 9.85 12.73
CA VAL A 140 7.68 10.85 11.75
C VAL A 140 6.91 10.74 10.43
N PHE A 141 6.28 9.59 10.20
CA PHE A 141 5.45 9.32 9.01
C PHE A 141 4.48 8.18 9.29
N GLY A 142 3.35 8.18 8.59
CA GLY A 142 2.42 7.07 8.56
C GLY A 142 1.80 6.88 7.19
N GLY A 143 1.46 5.62 6.81
CA GLY A 143 0.77 5.42 5.55
C GLY A 143 0.35 3.98 5.26
N GLU A 144 -0.41 3.86 4.18
CA GLU A 144 -0.93 2.60 3.67
C GLU A 144 -0.57 2.39 2.19
N ILE A 145 -0.44 1.15 1.79
CA ILE A 145 -0.25 0.79 0.37
C ILE A 145 -1.47 1.15 -0.51
N THR A 146 -2.56 1.57 0.09
CA THR A 146 -3.78 2.07 -0.55
C THR A 146 -3.79 3.57 -0.76
N PHE A 147 -2.60 4.21 -0.62
CA PHE A 147 -2.34 5.63 -0.94
C PHE A 147 -2.86 6.66 0.07
N HIS A 148 -3.16 6.27 1.31
CA HIS A 148 -3.36 7.20 2.42
C HIS A 148 -2.02 7.49 3.10
N TYR A 149 -1.75 8.77 3.42
CA TYR A 149 -0.49 9.19 4.03
C TYR A 149 -0.69 10.26 5.09
N ALA A 150 0.08 10.19 6.17
CA ALA A 150 0.10 11.15 7.26
C ALA A 150 1.50 11.74 7.44
N PHE A 151 1.62 13.06 7.45
CA PHE A 151 2.88 13.83 7.47
C PHE A 151 3.00 14.68 8.74
N PRO A 152 3.20 14.10 9.92
CA PRO A 152 3.18 14.83 11.18
C PRO A 152 4.32 15.86 11.36
N LEU A 153 5.39 15.76 10.54
CA LEU A 153 6.50 16.74 10.59
C LEU A 153 6.20 18.02 9.81
N ASP A 154 5.42 17.91 8.73
CA ASP A 154 5.26 18.98 7.74
C ASP A 154 3.85 19.52 7.67
N TYR A 155 2.84 18.77 8.13
CA TYR A 155 1.45 19.06 7.88
C TYR A 155 0.53 18.65 9.03
N TYR A 156 -0.74 19.01 8.92
CA TYR A 156 -1.79 18.54 9.81
C TYR A 156 -1.92 17.01 9.75
N LEU A 157 -2.35 16.41 10.85
CA LEU A 157 -2.53 14.96 10.92
C LEU A 157 -3.88 14.56 10.29
N VAL A 158 -3.96 14.76 8.97
CA VAL A 158 -5.09 14.39 8.09
C VAL A 158 -4.54 13.70 6.85
N ASP A 159 -5.38 12.89 6.20
CA ASP A 159 -5.06 12.35 4.88
C ASP A 159 -5.40 13.42 3.85
N ASP A 160 -4.39 13.94 3.15
CA ASP A 160 -4.52 14.98 2.14
C ASP A 160 -3.72 14.56 0.90
N ALA A 161 -4.44 14.11 -0.12
CA ALA A 161 -3.83 13.64 -1.36
C ALA A 161 -3.13 14.76 -2.13
N VAL A 162 -3.61 16.01 -2.01
CA VAL A 162 -2.98 17.15 -2.69
C VAL A 162 -1.64 17.48 -2.04
N PHE A 163 -1.57 17.47 -0.70
CA PHE A 163 -0.30 17.61 0.00
C PHE A 163 0.64 16.44 -0.30
N ALA A 164 0.14 15.21 -0.29
CA ALA A 164 0.92 14.02 -0.62
C ALA A 164 1.48 14.06 -2.04
N SER A 165 0.72 14.55 -3.02
CA SER A 165 1.19 14.73 -4.39
C SER A 165 2.32 15.75 -4.49
N ALA A 166 2.27 16.87 -3.74
CA ALA A 166 3.36 17.83 -3.66
C ALA A 166 4.64 17.22 -3.05
N LYS A 167 4.51 16.38 -2.02
CA LYS A 167 5.65 15.64 -1.44
C LYS A 167 6.26 14.65 -2.43
N LEU A 168 5.43 13.94 -3.22
CA LEU A 168 5.90 13.04 -4.27
C LEU A 168 6.57 13.79 -5.42
N ALA A 169 6.02 14.94 -5.83
CA ALA A 169 6.66 15.82 -6.81
C ALA A 169 8.01 16.37 -6.31
N GLN A 170 8.09 16.74 -5.02
CA GLN A 170 9.37 17.11 -4.40
C GLN A 170 10.38 15.97 -4.51
N ALA A 171 9.99 14.72 -4.17
CA ALA A 171 10.87 13.56 -4.31
C ALA A 171 11.33 13.35 -5.76
N ALA A 172 10.44 13.56 -6.73
CA ALA A 172 10.77 13.43 -8.15
C ALA A 172 11.74 14.52 -8.61
N SER A 173 11.55 15.77 -8.18
CA SER A 173 12.40 16.90 -8.55
C SER A 173 13.87 16.78 -8.05
N GLU A 174 14.09 15.94 -7.06
CA GLU A 174 15.43 15.62 -6.52
C GLU A 174 16.14 14.51 -7.34
N GLN A 175 15.48 13.94 -8.36
CA GLN A 175 15.99 12.85 -9.18
C GLN A 175 16.18 13.30 -10.64
N ASN A 176 17.23 12.82 -11.28
CA ASN A 176 17.43 13.05 -12.73
C ASN A 176 16.45 12.23 -13.59
N ASP A 177 16.04 11.06 -13.11
CA ASP A 177 15.07 10.15 -13.74
C ASP A 177 14.27 9.48 -12.62
N PHE A 178 13.04 9.93 -12.42
CA PHE A 178 12.20 9.44 -11.35
C PHE A 178 11.80 7.96 -11.56
N ALA A 179 11.56 7.54 -12.78
CA ALA A 179 11.27 6.14 -13.09
C ALA A 179 12.45 5.23 -12.74
N ALA A 180 13.69 5.66 -13.05
CA ALA A 180 14.87 4.91 -12.64
C ALA A 180 15.04 4.87 -11.12
N TYR A 181 14.70 5.95 -10.42
CA TYR A 181 14.68 5.94 -8.95
C TYR A 181 13.66 4.94 -8.40
N ILE A 182 12.43 4.92 -8.93
CA ILE A 182 11.40 3.93 -8.55
C ILE A 182 11.88 2.50 -8.85
N ASP A 183 12.54 2.26 -9.99
CA ASP A 183 13.10 0.95 -10.34
C ASP A 183 14.22 0.50 -9.37
N SER A 184 14.92 1.44 -8.77
CA SER A 184 16.00 1.17 -7.79
C SER A 184 15.50 0.83 -6.38
N LEU A 185 14.22 1.03 -6.08
CA LEU A 185 13.67 0.73 -4.76
C LEU A 185 13.73 -0.78 -4.48
N PRO A 186 14.02 -1.16 -3.24
CA PRO A 186 14.05 -2.57 -2.86
C PRO A 186 12.65 -3.20 -3.03
N ARG A 187 12.62 -4.37 -3.66
CA ARG A 187 11.40 -5.14 -3.89
C ARG A 187 11.64 -6.61 -3.60
N TYR A 188 10.61 -7.23 -3.02
CA TYR A 188 10.56 -8.68 -2.83
C TYR A 188 9.45 -9.29 -3.68
N PHE A 189 9.43 -10.61 -3.75
CA PHE A 189 8.49 -11.37 -4.58
C PHE A 189 7.18 -11.56 -3.82
N ALA A 190 6.09 -11.00 -4.33
CA ALA A 190 4.78 -11.09 -3.69
C ALA A 190 3.79 -11.87 -4.54
N SER A 191 2.88 -12.59 -3.88
CA SER A 191 1.74 -13.21 -4.56
C SER A 191 0.68 -12.18 -4.93
N PRO A 192 -0.20 -12.45 -5.90
CA PRO A 192 -1.52 -11.84 -5.94
C PRO A 192 -2.25 -12.02 -4.60
N GLU A 193 -3.22 -11.14 -4.29
CA GLU A 193 -4.09 -11.33 -3.12
C GLU A 193 -5.05 -12.50 -3.40
N LEU A 194 -5.00 -13.51 -2.55
CA LEU A 194 -5.92 -14.64 -2.60
C LEU A 194 -7.14 -14.34 -1.74
N ASN A 195 -8.33 -14.37 -2.32
CA ASN A 195 -9.58 -14.31 -1.58
C ASN A 195 -10.11 -15.72 -1.36
N VAL A 196 -10.30 -16.10 -0.11
CA VAL A 196 -10.88 -17.39 0.30
C VAL A 196 -12.29 -17.12 0.81
N ASP A 197 -13.30 -17.68 0.14
CA ASP A 197 -14.70 -17.52 0.53
C ASP A 197 -14.90 -18.04 1.96
N CYS A 198 -15.45 -17.20 2.81
CA CYS A 198 -15.72 -17.52 4.21
C CYS A 198 -16.87 -16.64 4.72
N ALA A 199 -17.93 -17.28 5.19
CA ALA A 199 -19.13 -16.57 5.63
C ALA A 199 -18.83 -15.57 6.77
N ASP A 200 -19.60 -14.48 6.80
CA ASP A 200 -19.38 -13.36 7.72
C ASP A 200 -19.47 -13.75 9.21
N ASP A 201 -20.31 -14.68 9.54
CA ASP A 201 -20.49 -15.22 10.90
C ASP A 201 -19.35 -16.16 11.33
N VAL A 202 -18.54 -16.64 10.39
CA VAL A 202 -17.48 -17.65 10.64
C VAL A 202 -16.08 -17.06 10.54
N LYS A 203 -15.85 -16.13 9.60
CA LYS A 203 -14.50 -15.67 9.20
C LYS A 203 -13.65 -15.12 10.36
N PHE A 204 -14.25 -14.39 11.30
CA PHE A 204 -13.53 -13.85 12.45
C PHE A 204 -13.11 -14.97 13.41
N GLY A 205 -13.97 -15.96 13.67
CA GLY A 205 -13.65 -17.10 14.49
C GLY A 205 -12.53 -18.00 13.90
N VAL A 206 -12.43 -18.06 12.57
CA VAL A 206 -11.32 -18.73 11.88
C VAL A 206 -10.01 -17.99 12.12
N ILE A 207 -10.00 -16.66 12.05
CA ILE A 207 -8.80 -15.85 12.34
C ILE A 207 -8.38 -16.00 13.81
N GLU A 208 -9.32 -15.99 14.74
CA GLU A 208 -9.03 -16.20 16.16
C GLU A 208 -8.39 -17.58 16.43
N LYS A 209 -8.91 -18.64 15.79
CA LYS A 209 -8.31 -19.99 15.85
C LYS A 209 -6.89 -20.00 15.29
N LEU A 210 -6.66 -19.31 14.16
CA LEU A 210 -5.33 -19.16 13.57
C LEU A 210 -4.38 -18.45 14.55
N GLN A 211 -4.78 -17.32 15.10
CA GLN A 211 -3.96 -16.57 16.08
C GLN A 211 -3.65 -17.41 17.31
N LYS A 212 -4.63 -18.19 17.81
CA LYS A 212 -4.41 -19.11 18.93
C LYS A 212 -3.40 -20.18 18.56
N TYR A 213 -3.56 -20.83 17.41
CA TYR A 213 -2.61 -21.84 16.92
C TYR A 213 -1.18 -21.29 16.83
N LEU A 214 -1.01 -20.08 16.27
CA LEU A 214 0.30 -19.46 16.13
C LEU A 214 0.94 -19.15 17.48
N ARG A 215 0.17 -18.69 18.47
CA ARG A 215 0.65 -18.48 19.85
C ARG A 215 1.08 -19.77 20.52
N ASP A 216 0.22 -20.78 20.46
CA ASP A 216 0.47 -22.09 21.10
C ASP A 216 1.72 -22.77 20.51
N ASN A 217 2.00 -22.55 19.23
CA ASN A 217 3.18 -23.10 18.53
C ASN A 217 4.36 -22.13 18.45
N LYS A 218 4.32 -20.99 19.16
CA LYS A 218 5.41 -20.02 19.28
C LYS A 218 5.91 -19.45 17.93
N TYR A 219 5.00 -19.26 16.99
CA TYR A 219 5.33 -18.53 15.76
C TYR A 219 5.59 -17.05 16.07
N ASP A 220 6.54 -16.45 15.32
CA ASP A 220 6.65 -15.00 15.26
C ASP A 220 5.53 -14.48 14.36
N PHE A 221 4.57 -13.74 14.93
CA PHE A 221 3.45 -13.19 14.17
C PHE A 221 2.91 -11.91 14.80
N ILE A 222 2.16 -11.17 14.01
CA ILE A 222 1.50 -9.92 14.39
C ILE A 222 0.00 -10.11 14.22
N ASP A 223 -0.78 -9.77 15.25
CA ASP A 223 -2.21 -10.00 15.37
C ASP A 223 -3.08 -8.71 15.37
N VAL A 224 -2.50 -7.59 14.95
CA VAL A 224 -3.17 -6.27 14.98
C VAL A 224 -4.38 -6.21 14.03
N ASP A 225 -4.31 -6.87 12.86
CA ASP A 225 -5.38 -6.93 11.85
C ASP A 225 -5.28 -8.26 11.10
N GLY A 226 -5.85 -9.31 11.67
CA GLY A 226 -5.68 -10.67 11.19
C GLY A 226 -4.48 -11.38 11.82
N ALA A 227 -3.78 -12.19 11.04
CA ALA A 227 -2.57 -12.89 11.46
C ALA A 227 -1.48 -12.77 10.38
N ARG A 228 -0.44 -11.98 10.63
CA ARG A 228 0.74 -11.88 9.78
C ARG A 228 1.87 -12.69 10.40
N ILE A 229 2.17 -13.83 9.80
CA ILE A 229 3.25 -14.71 10.22
C ILE A 229 4.55 -14.19 9.62
N ASN A 230 5.57 -13.94 10.44
CA ASN A 230 6.90 -13.56 9.99
C ASN A 230 7.76 -14.81 9.82
N PHE A 231 8.42 -14.92 8.68
CA PHE A 231 9.47 -15.89 8.41
C PHE A 231 10.80 -15.17 8.25
N ALA A 232 11.91 -15.87 8.34
CA ALA A 232 13.23 -15.25 8.09
C ALA A 232 13.27 -14.55 6.73
N ASP A 233 12.72 -15.21 5.71
CA ASP A 233 12.81 -14.80 4.30
C ASP A 233 11.49 -14.26 3.73
N GLY A 234 10.57 -13.79 4.58
CA GLY A 234 9.32 -13.21 4.11
C GLY A 234 8.18 -13.27 5.11
N TRP A 235 6.94 -13.25 4.63
CA TRP A 235 5.76 -13.27 5.51
C TRP A 235 4.52 -13.83 4.79
N ALA A 236 3.53 -14.20 5.58
CA ALA A 236 2.20 -14.58 5.13
C ALA A 236 1.15 -13.88 5.99
N LEU A 237 0.08 -13.39 5.36
CA LEU A 237 -1.05 -12.75 6.04
C LEU A 237 -2.33 -13.50 5.74
N ALA A 238 -3.16 -13.72 6.75
CA ALA A 238 -4.58 -14.04 6.62
C ALA A 238 -5.40 -13.03 7.42
N ARG A 239 -6.38 -12.39 6.78
CA ARG A 239 -7.19 -11.32 7.37
C ARG A 239 -8.66 -11.43 6.94
N ALA A 240 -9.58 -11.35 7.89
CA ALA A 240 -11.01 -11.27 7.59
C ALA A 240 -11.31 -9.93 6.90
N SER A 241 -12.06 -9.96 5.79
CA SER A 241 -12.51 -8.73 5.12
C SER A 241 -13.66 -8.10 5.89
N ASN A 242 -13.65 -6.78 6.05
CA ASN A 242 -14.78 -6.04 6.65
C ASN A 242 -15.92 -5.77 5.66
N THR A 243 -15.67 -5.92 4.35
CA THR A 243 -16.59 -5.51 3.28
C THR A 243 -17.09 -6.66 2.42
N ALA A 244 -16.59 -7.87 2.63
CA ALA A 244 -16.97 -9.05 1.84
C ALA A 244 -16.86 -10.33 2.68
N PRO A 245 -17.62 -11.39 2.35
CA PRO A 245 -17.59 -12.67 3.04
C PRO A 245 -16.37 -13.51 2.61
N VAL A 246 -15.16 -12.96 2.81
CA VAL A 246 -13.89 -13.59 2.44
C VAL A 246 -12.82 -13.39 3.51
N ILE A 247 -11.88 -14.31 3.57
CA ILE A 247 -10.56 -14.13 4.20
C ILE A 247 -9.55 -13.84 3.10
N LYS A 248 -8.86 -12.71 3.23
CA LYS A 248 -7.83 -12.26 2.29
C LYS A 248 -6.48 -12.79 2.73
N CYS A 249 -5.78 -13.46 1.83
CA CYS A 249 -4.44 -14.00 2.07
C CYS A 249 -3.43 -13.36 1.12
N LYS A 250 -2.26 -13.01 1.63
CA LYS A 250 -1.13 -12.50 0.84
C LYS A 250 0.17 -13.09 1.35
N PHE A 251 1.12 -13.28 0.44
CA PHE A 251 2.41 -13.91 0.75
C PHE A 251 3.52 -13.12 0.08
N GLU A 252 4.67 -13.04 0.72
CA GLU A 252 5.87 -12.42 0.18
C GLU A 252 7.09 -13.22 0.62
N GLY A 253 8.08 -13.32 -0.29
CA GLY A 253 9.38 -13.93 -0.03
C GLY A 253 10.49 -13.09 -0.62
N VAL A 254 11.67 -13.09 0.00
CA VAL A 254 12.85 -12.35 -0.49
C VAL A 254 13.39 -12.95 -1.79
N THR A 255 13.07 -14.22 -2.08
CA THR A 255 13.34 -14.91 -3.36
C THR A 255 12.09 -15.62 -3.86
N PRO A 256 12.01 -16.01 -5.15
CA PRO A 256 10.92 -16.84 -5.67
C PRO A 256 10.75 -18.16 -4.91
N GLU A 257 11.86 -18.80 -4.52
CA GLU A 257 11.89 -20.06 -3.78
C GLU A 257 11.31 -19.87 -2.37
N ALA A 258 11.76 -18.81 -1.66
CA ALA A 258 11.21 -18.45 -0.35
C ALA A 258 9.72 -18.16 -0.43
N LEU A 259 9.25 -17.41 -1.44
CA LEU A 259 7.83 -17.17 -1.66
C LEU A 259 7.05 -18.48 -1.84
N LYS A 260 7.59 -19.43 -2.63
CA LYS A 260 6.94 -20.73 -2.86
C LYS A 260 6.82 -21.53 -1.56
N GLU A 261 7.88 -21.62 -0.77
CA GLU A 261 7.89 -22.31 0.52
C GLU A 261 6.92 -21.68 1.52
N ILE A 262 6.92 -20.33 1.61
CA ILE A 262 6.01 -19.57 2.47
C ILE A 262 4.56 -19.82 2.09
N LYS A 263 4.22 -19.78 0.80
CA LYS A 263 2.87 -20.12 0.31
C LYS A 263 2.45 -21.50 0.74
N GLN A 264 3.27 -22.53 0.49
CA GLN A 264 2.97 -23.92 0.82
C GLN A 264 2.76 -24.13 2.33
N LYS A 265 3.72 -23.65 3.14
CA LYS A 265 3.68 -23.77 4.60
C LYS A 265 2.48 -23.05 5.20
N SER A 266 2.22 -21.82 4.74
CA SER A 266 1.16 -21.00 5.31
C SER A 266 -0.23 -21.48 4.91
N LEU A 267 -0.45 -21.91 3.66
CA LEU A 267 -1.72 -22.50 3.23
C LEU A 267 -2.07 -23.76 4.04
N LYS A 268 -1.06 -24.58 4.36
CA LYS A 268 -1.27 -25.73 5.24
C LYS A 268 -1.72 -25.29 6.63
N ILE A 269 -1.01 -24.35 7.26
CA ILE A 269 -1.37 -23.80 8.58
C ILE A 269 -2.78 -23.22 8.54
N PHE A 270 -3.12 -22.43 7.52
CA PHE A 270 -4.44 -21.82 7.36
C PHE A 270 -5.53 -22.87 7.25
N SER A 271 -5.32 -23.91 6.44
CA SER A 271 -6.25 -25.04 6.30
C SER A 271 -6.45 -25.80 7.60
N ASP A 272 -5.36 -26.10 8.32
CA ASP A 272 -5.40 -26.79 9.63
C ASP A 272 -6.15 -25.97 10.69
N CYS A 273 -6.19 -24.65 10.56
CA CYS A 273 -6.95 -23.73 11.41
C CYS A 273 -8.40 -23.49 10.96
N GLY A 274 -8.83 -24.08 9.83
CA GLY A 274 -10.21 -24.05 9.36
C GLY A 274 -10.50 -23.05 8.24
N LEU A 275 -9.47 -22.45 7.59
CA LEU A 275 -9.69 -21.77 6.33
C LEU A 275 -10.05 -22.80 5.26
N PRO A 276 -11.11 -22.57 4.43
CA PRO A 276 -11.55 -23.53 3.43
C PRO A 276 -10.65 -23.50 2.17
N ILE A 277 -9.39 -23.87 2.33
CA ILE A 277 -8.39 -23.92 1.26
C ILE A 277 -8.69 -25.10 0.33
N THR A 278 -8.78 -24.82 -0.98
CA THR A 278 -9.09 -25.80 -2.02
C THR A 278 -7.92 -25.97 -3.00
N ASN A 279 -8.02 -26.99 -3.87
CA ASN A 279 -7.06 -27.20 -4.94
C ASN A 279 -6.98 -26.02 -5.94
N GLU A 280 -8.05 -25.25 -6.11
CA GLU A 280 -8.08 -24.08 -6.97
C GLU A 280 -7.22 -22.95 -6.39
N HIS A 281 -7.21 -22.78 -5.07
CA HIS A 281 -6.33 -21.82 -4.39
C HIS A 281 -4.84 -22.15 -4.58
N TYR A 282 -4.47 -23.45 -4.57
CA TYR A 282 -3.10 -23.87 -4.89
C TYR A 282 -2.73 -23.58 -6.34
N LYS A 283 -3.65 -23.82 -7.30
CA LYS A 283 -3.45 -23.49 -8.72
C LYS A 283 -3.31 -21.97 -8.92
N PHE A 284 -4.20 -21.18 -8.30
CA PHE A 284 -4.14 -19.71 -8.36
C PHE A 284 -2.79 -19.15 -7.91
N LEU A 285 -2.14 -19.82 -6.97
CA LEU A 285 -0.84 -19.43 -6.44
C LEU A 285 0.35 -20.14 -7.10
N ASP A 286 0.17 -20.80 -8.24
CA ASP A 286 1.20 -21.53 -8.99
C ASP A 286 1.93 -22.60 -8.14
N LEU A 287 1.20 -23.33 -7.30
CA LEU A 287 1.75 -24.37 -6.41
C LEU A 287 1.48 -25.81 -6.88
N LYS A 288 0.87 -25.99 -8.03
CA LYS A 288 0.60 -27.31 -8.65
C LYS A 288 1.07 -27.36 -10.09
#